data_197152b1faafe13bbcc4932cd250f7a4
#
_entry.id   197152b1faafe13bbcc4932cd250f7a4
#
_cell.length_a   1.000
_cell.length_b   1.000
_cell.length_c   1.000
_cell.angle_alpha   90.00
_cell.angle_beta   90.00
_cell.angle_gamma   90.00
#
_symmetry.space_group_name_H-M   'P 1'
#
loop_
_entity.id
_entity.type
_entity.pdbx_description
1 polymer ?
#
loop_
_entity_poly.entity_id
_entity_poly.type
_entity_poly.pdbx_seq_one_letter_code
_entity_poly.pdbx_strand_id
1 'polypeptide(L)'
;MRRIALVTLLTSTACGAALAQGAPAPVNGDSRWSLGAEAMLAWFKSSPTPVPIITDSYLNAPGVNVLLGGGSVDTNPNAGFKITGAYRVDSRLGIELTGFYIPTRGTSSSVSSSGQPGSIDLYLPFYDVSINQEDVKEISYWPQYRGSAQATLSNNLGGGELNVTLTMPPQDAWRVDLLGGFRVLQLRESYTITTSSPYNPPNPADIWMTTDSFDARNRFYGLQFGARAAYDQGPWVGSAIGKLALGTMQERVSVNGFLETNDYNDYGPTQVFSGGYLALPSNSGDHSRNRFAVVPEVAFNVGYRLDAQATVYVAYSFLYASNVARPGEQINRNINPTQAVAYGNDPPATLIGAAQPNLNFNTTDFWAQTLSVGFAYRF
;
A
#
# COMPACT_ATOMS: atom_id res chain seq x y z
N MET A 1 6.27 37.97 -14.11
CA MET A 1 6.42 38.20 -12.66
C MET A 1 6.12 36.88 -11.96
N ARG A 2 7.13 36.16 -11.50
CA ARG A 2 7.01 34.87 -10.79
C ARG A 2 6.81 35.16 -9.30
N ARG A 3 5.72 34.71 -8.73
CA ARG A 3 5.48 34.78 -7.28
C ARG A 3 6.08 33.53 -6.64
N ILE A 4 7.07 33.74 -5.79
CA ILE A 4 7.65 32.74 -4.88
C ILE A 4 6.71 32.66 -3.68
N ALA A 5 6.11 31.50 -3.43
CA ALA A 5 5.32 31.23 -2.24
C ALA A 5 6.26 30.80 -1.11
N LEU A 6 6.31 31.59 -0.06
CA LEU A 6 7.04 31.34 1.18
C LEU A 6 6.21 30.36 2.02
N VAL A 7 6.73 29.16 2.27
CA VAL A 7 6.11 28.17 3.17
C VAL A 7 6.46 28.55 4.60
N THR A 8 5.47 29.02 5.34
CA THR A 8 5.58 29.33 6.78
C THR A 8 5.45 28.03 7.58
N LEU A 9 6.51 27.59 8.23
CA LEU A 9 6.50 26.47 9.17
C LEU A 9 5.82 26.91 10.47
N LEU A 10 4.66 26.34 10.78
CA LEU A 10 4.01 26.47 12.08
C LEU A 10 4.72 25.58 13.10
N THR A 11 5.42 26.20 14.05
CA THR A 11 5.98 25.55 15.22
C THR A 11 4.88 25.32 16.26
N SER A 12 4.39 24.08 16.39
CA SER A 12 3.66 23.65 17.57
C SER A 12 4.64 22.98 18.54
N THR A 13 4.90 23.62 19.67
CA THR A 13 5.65 23.06 20.78
C THR A 13 4.90 21.89 21.41
N ALA A 14 5.25 20.67 21.02
CA ALA A 14 4.93 19.46 21.78
C ALA A 14 6.25 18.94 22.38
N CYS A 15 6.36 19.04 23.70
CA CYS A 15 7.45 18.46 24.48
C CYS A 15 7.25 16.93 24.49
N GLY A 16 7.92 16.23 23.60
CA GLY A 16 7.98 14.77 23.51
C GLY A 16 9.42 14.32 23.39
N ALA A 17 9.85 13.43 24.26
CA ALA A 17 11.20 12.88 24.26
C ALA A 17 11.53 12.25 22.90
N ALA A 18 12.52 12.78 22.22
CA ALA A 18 13.01 12.30 20.93
C ALA A 18 13.95 11.11 21.12
N LEU A 19 13.78 10.09 20.31
CA LEU A 19 14.45 8.80 20.42
C LEU A 19 15.18 8.44 19.11
N ALA A 20 16.42 8.05 19.20
CA ALA A 20 17.39 8.08 18.11
C ALA A 20 17.90 6.76 17.54
N GLN A 21 18.26 6.71 16.26
CA GLN A 21 18.98 5.60 15.66
C GLN A 21 19.96 5.94 14.54
N GLY A 22 20.97 5.05 14.36
CA GLY A 22 21.79 4.90 13.16
C GLY A 22 23.21 5.44 13.23
N ALA A 23 23.61 6.16 14.27
CA ALA A 23 25.01 6.54 14.41
C ALA A 23 25.84 5.44 15.09
N PRO A 24 27.02 5.10 14.58
CA PRO A 24 27.91 4.16 15.23
C PRO A 24 28.32 4.65 16.61
N ALA A 25 28.31 3.75 17.61
CA ALA A 25 28.76 4.10 18.95
C ALA A 25 30.26 4.40 18.96
N PRO A 26 30.74 5.51 19.57
CA PRO A 26 32.17 5.71 19.77
C PRO A 26 32.75 4.68 20.74
N VAL A 27 34.03 4.41 20.57
CA VAL A 27 34.76 3.37 21.31
C VAL A 27 35.08 3.77 22.75
N ASN A 28 34.94 5.06 23.11
CA ASN A 28 35.34 5.60 24.40
C ASN A 28 34.16 6.35 25.08
N GLY A 29 33.54 5.74 26.09
CA GLY A 29 32.54 6.34 26.96
C GLY A 29 31.68 5.30 27.67
N ASP A 30 31.29 5.57 28.93
CA ASP A 30 30.44 4.72 29.77
C ASP A 30 28.98 4.61 29.28
N SER A 31 28.62 5.28 28.19
CA SER A 31 27.27 5.28 27.63
C SER A 31 26.89 3.92 27.07
N ARG A 32 25.94 3.25 27.71
CA ARG A 32 25.44 1.94 27.30
C ARG A 32 24.20 2.01 26.44
N TRP A 33 23.44 3.09 26.55
CA TRP A 33 22.22 3.28 25.80
C TRP A 33 22.41 4.26 24.65
N SER A 34 21.80 3.95 23.54
CA SER A 34 21.62 4.92 22.47
C SER A 34 20.19 4.87 21.97
N LEU A 35 19.74 6.02 21.55
CA LEU A 35 18.35 6.19 21.19
C LEU A 35 18.25 7.10 19.95
N GLY A 36 17.36 6.78 18.96
CA GLY A 36 17.20 7.43 17.68
C GLY A 36 15.82 7.59 17.08
N ALA A 37 15.61 8.77 16.48
CA ALA A 37 14.40 9.07 15.75
C ALA A 37 14.72 9.63 14.36
N GLU A 38 13.94 9.19 13.38
CA GLU A 38 13.99 9.66 12.01
C GLU A 38 12.60 10.09 11.54
N ALA A 39 12.54 11.24 10.89
CA ALA A 39 11.44 11.61 10.02
C ALA A 39 11.77 11.11 8.61
N MET A 40 10.83 10.42 7.98
CA MET A 40 11.05 9.71 6.72
C MET A 40 10.12 10.23 5.62
N LEU A 41 10.64 10.30 4.41
CA LEU A 41 9.86 10.31 3.17
C LEU A 41 10.10 8.98 2.46
N ALA A 42 9.02 8.31 2.11
CA ALA A 42 9.05 6.99 1.51
C ALA A 42 8.39 6.97 0.13
N TRP A 43 8.99 6.23 -0.79
CA TRP A 43 8.44 5.90 -2.10
C TRP A 43 8.25 4.40 -2.18
N PHE A 44 7.04 4.00 -2.55
CA PHE A 44 6.64 2.60 -2.69
C PHE A 44 6.56 2.21 -4.17
N LYS A 45 6.77 0.94 -4.46
CA LYS A 45 6.39 0.37 -5.75
C LYS A 45 4.91 0.64 -6.00
N SER A 46 4.58 1.22 -7.15
CA SER A 46 3.21 1.48 -7.57
C SER A 46 2.36 0.22 -7.48
N SER A 47 1.11 0.34 -7.06
CA SER A 47 0.19 -0.78 -6.93
C SER A 47 -0.34 -1.18 -8.31
N PRO A 48 -0.13 -2.42 -8.76
CA PRO A 48 -0.64 -2.85 -10.07
C PRO A 48 -2.16 -2.91 -10.05
N THR A 49 -2.77 -2.42 -11.14
CA THR A 49 -4.20 -2.52 -11.46
C THR A 49 -4.33 -2.98 -12.90
N PRO A 50 -3.94 -4.23 -13.20
CA PRO A 50 -3.71 -4.70 -14.58
C PRO A 50 -4.97 -4.80 -15.42
N VAL A 51 -6.13 -4.91 -14.77
CA VAL A 51 -7.41 -5.02 -15.48
C VAL A 51 -8.00 -3.65 -15.78
N PRO A 52 -8.59 -3.44 -16.99
CA PRO A 52 -9.40 -2.27 -17.26
C PRO A 52 -10.65 -2.28 -16.39
N ILE A 53 -10.93 -1.13 -15.74
CA ILE A 53 -12.07 -0.95 -14.83
C ILE A 53 -13.18 -0.15 -15.53
N ILE A 54 -12.82 0.95 -16.20
CA ILE A 54 -13.76 1.74 -16.99
C ILE A 54 -13.17 1.99 -18.37
N THR A 55 -13.99 1.82 -19.38
CA THR A 55 -13.69 2.07 -20.79
C THR A 55 -14.76 2.96 -21.43
N ASP A 56 -14.46 3.52 -22.58
CA ASP A 56 -15.41 4.31 -23.40
C ASP A 56 -16.20 3.45 -24.41
N SER A 57 -15.88 2.16 -24.51
CA SER A 57 -16.54 1.20 -25.39
C SER A 57 -16.28 -0.24 -24.92
N TYR A 58 -16.83 -1.22 -25.63
CA TYR A 58 -16.49 -2.63 -25.45
C TYR A 58 -15.01 -2.89 -25.70
N LEU A 59 -14.37 -3.78 -24.92
CA LEU A 59 -12.93 -4.06 -25.07
C LEU A 59 -12.53 -4.61 -26.43
N ASN A 60 -13.42 -5.27 -27.14
CA ASN A 60 -13.20 -5.77 -28.50
C ASN A 60 -13.51 -4.74 -29.60
N ALA A 61 -13.95 -3.54 -29.25
CA ALA A 61 -14.22 -2.47 -30.20
C ALA A 61 -12.93 -1.80 -30.69
N PRO A 62 -12.83 -1.45 -32.00
CA PRO A 62 -11.68 -0.70 -32.48
C PRO A 62 -11.56 0.67 -31.85
N GLY A 63 -10.36 1.00 -31.34
CA GLY A 63 -10.07 2.32 -30.77
C GLY A 63 -10.59 2.55 -29.35
N VAL A 64 -10.98 1.51 -28.62
CA VAL A 64 -11.39 1.60 -27.23
C VAL A 64 -10.30 2.23 -26.34
N ASN A 65 -10.69 3.14 -25.45
CA ASN A 65 -9.81 3.74 -24.46
C ASN A 65 -10.13 3.22 -23.07
N VAL A 66 -9.08 2.88 -22.30
CA VAL A 66 -9.19 2.56 -20.88
C VAL A 66 -9.10 3.87 -20.08
N LEU A 67 -10.17 4.21 -19.37
CA LEU A 67 -10.32 5.45 -18.63
C LEU A 67 -9.91 5.29 -17.16
N LEU A 68 -10.15 4.10 -16.58
CA LEU A 68 -9.66 3.70 -15.24
C LEU A 68 -9.15 2.25 -15.28
N GLY A 69 -8.12 1.95 -14.50
CA GLY A 69 -7.47 0.65 -14.49
C GLY A 69 -6.49 0.46 -15.65
N GLY A 70 -6.12 -0.79 -15.95
CA GLY A 70 -5.21 -1.14 -17.04
C GLY A 70 -3.75 -0.71 -16.86
N GLY A 71 -3.30 -0.42 -15.61
CA GLY A 71 -1.96 0.08 -15.36
C GLY A 71 -1.50 -0.12 -13.93
N SER A 72 -1.07 0.95 -13.30
CA SER A 72 -0.68 0.98 -11.88
C SER A 72 -1.04 2.32 -11.24
N VAL A 73 -1.24 2.31 -9.92
CA VAL A 73 -1.59 3.49 -9.13
C VAL A 73 -0.45 3.82 -8.18
N ASP A 74 -0.12 5.11 -8.09
CA ASP A 74 0.96 5.64 -7.26
C ASP A 74 0.40 6.50 -6.11
N THR A 75 0.90 6.27 -4.89
CA THR A 75 0.55 7.05 -3.68
C THR A 75 1.70 7.93 -3.18
N ASN A 76 2.84 7.95 -3.87
CA ASN A 76 4.08 8.57 -3.43
C ASN A 76 4.06 10.12 -3.48
N PRO A 77 4.87 10.80 -2.66
CA PRO A 77 5.64 10.27 -1.53
C PRO A 77 4.78 10.10 -0.26
N ASN A 78 5.21 9.19 0.64
CA ASN A 78 4.55 8.93 1.91
C ASN A 78 5.44 9.40 3.07
N ALA A 79 4.89 10.11 4.05
CA ALA A 79 5.63 10.53 5.24
C ALA A 79 5.52 9.48 6.35
N GLY A 80 6.59 9.26 7.10
CA GLY A 80 6.63 8.31 8.20
C GLY A 80 7.70 8.63 9.23
N PHE A 81 7.87 7.74 10.19
CA PHE A 81 8.88 7.86 11.22
C PHE A 81 9.51 6.51 11.55
N LYS A 82 10.73 6.53 12.06
CA LYS A 82 11.46 5.37 12.58
C LYS A 82 12.08 5.71 13.92
N ILE A 83 12.06 4.74 14.83
CA ILE A 83 12.65 4.83 16.16
C ILE A 83 13.53 3.62 16.37
N THR A 84 14.70 3.79 16.98
CA THR A 84 15.53 2.68 17.45
C THR A 84 16.17 2.96 18.79
N GLY A 85 16.10 1.96 19.64
CA GLY A 85 16.88 1.87 20.87
C GLY A 85 17.98 0.82 20.73
N ALA A 86 19.17 1.11 21.22
CA ALA A 86 20.22 0.11 21.35
C ALA A 86 20.85 0.14 22.75
N TYR A 87 21.19 -1.05 23.21
CA TYR A 87 21.88 -1.27 24.48
C TYR A 87 23.16 -2.05 24.27
N ARG A 88 24.27 -1.52 24.76
CA ARG A 88 25.57 -2.19 24.73
C ARG A 88 25.73 -3.05 26.00
N VAL A 89 25.77 -4.36 25.82
CA VAL A 89 25.96 -5.32 26.91
C VAL A 89 27.41 -5.27 27.39
N ASP A 90 28.35 -5.34 26.44
CA ASP A 90 29.79 -5.23 26.68
C ASP A 90 30.52 -4.55 25.49
N SER A 91 31.83 -4.68 25.40
CA SER A 91 32.64 -4.07 24.34
C SER A 91 32.36 -4.63 22.94
N ARG A 92 31.74 -5.79 22.83
CA ARG A 92 31.47 -6.48 21.56
C ARG A 92 29.99 -6.77 21.33
N LEU A 93 29.24 -6.99 22.40
CA LEU A 93 27.85 -7.45 22.30
C LEU A 93 26.88 -6.30 22.57
N GLY A 94 25.87 -6.18 21.73
CA GLY A 94 24.76 -5.24 21.89
C GLY A 94 23.42 -5.83 21.50
N ILE A 95 22.37 -5.12 21.85
CA ILE A 95 20.97 -5.42 21.46
C ILE A 95 20.41 -4.16 20.83
N GLU A 96 19.70 -4.31 19.70
CA GLU A 96 19.11 -3.21 18.96
C GLU A 96 17.65 -3.53 18.67
N LEU A 97 16.75 -2.61 19.03
CA LEU A 97 15.31 -2.66 18.75
C LEU A 97 14.95 -1.50 17.82
N THR A 98 14.38 -1.79 16.67
CA THR A 98 13.91 -0.80 15.69
C THR A 98 12.41 -0.97 15.45
N GLY A 99 11.72 0.16 15.33
CA GLY A 99 10.34 0.20 14.83
C GLY A 99 10.15 1.35 13.87
N PHE A 100 9.37 1.15 12.80
CA PHE A 100 9.01 2.22 11.88
C PHE A 100 7.54 2.12 11.47
N TYR A 101 6.97 3.26 11.11
CA TYR A 101 5.60 3.32 10.64
C TYR A 101 5.42 4.45 9.63
N ILE A 102 4.79 4.10 8.51
CA ILE A 102 4.37 5.01 7.46
C ILE A 102 2.85 4.94 7.42
N PRO A 103 2.16 6.01 7.90
CA PRO A 103 0.71 6.05 8.02
C PRO A 103 -0.01 5.88 6.69
N THR A 104 -1.29 5.56 6.77
CA THR A 104 -2.15 5.39 5.60
C THR A 104 -2.20 6.66 4.77
N ARG A 105 -1.89 6.51 3.50
CA ARG A 105 -2.10 7.51 2.47
C ARG A 105 -2.90 6.90 1.34
N GLY A 106 -3.82 7.69 0.77
CA GLY A 106 -4.63 7.29 -0.37
C GLY A 106 -4.49 8.26 -1.53
N THR A 107 -4.80 7.75 -2.70
CA THR A 107 -4.99 8.51 -3.93
C THR A 107 -6.23 7.99 -4.65
N SER A 108 -6.93 8.84 -5.39
CA SER A 108 -8.09 8.44 -6.15
C SER A 108 -8.05 9.03 -7.55
N SER A 109 -8.58 8.26 -8.50
CA SER A 109 -8.84 8.71 -9.87
C SER A 109 -10.32 8.52 -10.16
N SER A 110 -10.93 9.45 -10.87
CA SER A 110 -12.35 9.39 -11.20
C SER A 110 -12.61 9.80 -12.64
N VAL A 111 -13.68 9.28 -13.18
CA VAL A 111 -14.25 9.66 -14.48
C VAL A 111 -15.75 9.84 -14.33
N SER A 112 -16.31 10.82 -15.04
CA SER A 112 -17.74 11.08 -15.04
C SER A 112 -18.22 11.50 -16.43
N SER A 113 -19.50 11.22 -16.70
CA SER A 113 -20.14 11.63 -17.95
C SER A 113 -21.56 12.11 -17.66
N SER A 114 -21.98 13.10 -18.44
CA SER A 114 -23.29 13.75 -18.28
C SER A 114 -24.45 12.91 -18.81
N GLY A 115 -24.20 11.84 -19.58
CA GLY A 115 -25.23 11.06 -20.25
C GLY A 115 -26.07 11.88 -21.20
N GLN A 116 -25.55 12.96 -21.79
CA GLN A 116 -26.20 13.79 -22.80
C GLN A 116 -25.74 13.39 -24.21
N PRO A 117 -26.46 13.76 -25.27
CA PRO A 117 -26.02 13.48 -26.64
C PRO A 117 -24.61 13.99 -26.90
N GLY A 118 -23.71 13.12 -27.34
CA GLY A 118 -22.32 13.45 -27.63
C GLY A 118 -21.39 13.46 -26.42
N SER A 119 -21.87 13.16 -25.22
CA SER A 119 -20.98 12.86 -24.08
C SER A 119 -20.35 11.49 -24.26
N ILE A 120 -19.18 11.31 -23.62
CA ILE A 120 -18.50 10.01 -23.61
C ILE A 120 -19.35 8.98 -22.85
N ASP A 121 -19.47 7.77 -23.37
CA ASP A 121 -20.05 6.66 -22.63
C ASP A 121 -19.03 6.07 -21.65
N LEU A 122 -19.52 5.54 -20.54
CA LEU A 122 -18.72 4.88 -19.51
C LEU A 122 -19.22 3.46 -19.31
N TYR A 123 -18.32 2.51 -19.52
CA TYR A 123 -18.59 1.09 -19.40
C TYR A 123 -17.63 0.42 -18.46
N LEU A 124 -18.14 -0.50 -17.62
CA LEU A 124 -17.30 -1.43 -16.87
C LEU A 124 -17.24 -2.74 -17.67
N PRO A 125 -16.07 -3.04 -18.29
CA PRO A 125 -15.94 -4.21 -19.16
C PRO A 125 -15.68 -5.48 -18.35
N PHE A 126 -16.33 -6.59 -18.71
CA PHE A 126 -16.12 -7.91 -18.14
C PHE A 126 -16.26 -9.00 -19.21
N TYR A 127 -15.77 -10.21 -18.89
CA TYR A 127 -16.02 -11.39 -19.69
C TYR A 127 -17.15 -12.17 -19.06
N ASP A 128 -18.30 -12.22 -19.73
CA ASP A 128 -19.46 -12.97 -19.27
C ASP A 128 -19.26 -14.47 -19.53
N VAL A 129 -19.05 -15.21 -18.46
CA VAL A 129 -18.84 -16.67 -18.54
C VAL A 129 -20.12 -17.44 -18.82
N SER A 130 -21.31 -16.84 -18.65
CA SER A 130 -22.59 -17.50 -18.88
C SER A 130 -22.90 -17.62 -20.38
N ILE A 131 -22.43 -16.66 -21.17
CA ILE A 131 -22.61 -16.60 -22.63
C ILE A 131 -21.29 -16.65 -23.39
N ASN A 132 -20.16 -16.68 -22.66
CA ASN A 132 -18.82 -16.91 -23.18
C ASN A 132 -18.32 -15.82 -24.14
N GLN A 133 -18.54 -14.54 -23.76
CA GLN A 133 -18.14 -13.38 -24.57
C GLN A 133 -17.77 -12.16 -23.71
N GLU A 134 -17.06 -11.19 -24.31
CA GLU A 134 -16.85 -9.86 -23.73
C GLU A 134 -18.17 -9.11 -23.67
N ASP A 135 -18.44 -8.52 -22.51
CA ASP A 135 -19.63 -7.72 -22.26
C ASP A 135 -19.27 -6.49 -21.42
N VAL A 136 -20.25 -5.61 -21.21
CA VAL A 136 -20.09 -4.38 -20.43
C VAL A 136 -21.28 -4.14 -19.52
N LYS A 137 -21.02 -3.48 -18.37
CA LYS A 137 -22.07 -2.84 -17.59
C LYS A 137 -22.03 -1.32 -17.83
N GLU A 138 -23.15 -0.76 -18.22
CA GLU A 138 -23.30 0.66 -18.49
C GLU A 138 -23.25 1.44 -17.17
N ILE A 139 -22.30 2.39 -17.08
CA ILE A 139 -22.19 3.34 -15.96
C ILE A 139 -22.76 4.71 -16.38
N SER A 140 -22.48 5.13 -17.61
CA SER A 140 -23.09 6.29 -18.24
C SER A 140 -23.32 6.00 -19.70
N TYR A 141 -24.56 6.16 -20.14
CA TYR A 141 -24.97 5.86 -21.51
C TYR A 141 -26.20 6.67 -21.90
N TRP A 142 -26.13 7.39 -23.03
CA TRP A 142 -27.28 8.11 -23.57
C TRP A 142 -28.28 7.12 -24.20
N PRO A 143 -29.60 7.29 -23.99
CA PRO A 143 -30.27 8.32 -23.19
C PRO A 143 -30.55 7.95 -21.73
N GLN A 144 -30.12 6.78 -21.24
CA GLN A 144 -30.59 6.19 -19.99
C GLN A 144 -29.89 6.73 -18.76
N TYR A 145 -28.55 6.74 -18.76
CA TYR A 145 -27.77 7.02 -17.54
C TYR A 145 -26.80 8.17 -17.74
N ARG A 146 -26.71 9.04 -16.74
CA ARG A 146 -25.50 9.82 -16.44
C ARG A 146 -24.73 9.05 -15.38
N GLY A 147 -23.40 9.18 -15.32
CA GLY A 147 -22.71 8.36 -14.35
C GLY A 147 -21.29 8.80 -14.06
N SER A 148 -20.75 8.17 -13.03
CA SER A 148 -19.37 8.34 -12.62
C SER A 148 -18.81 7.05 -12.05
N ALA A 149 -17.48 6.92 -12.12
CA ALA A 149 -16.73 5.88 -11.45
C ALA A 149 -15.50 6.50 -10.78
N GLN A 150 -15.15 6.00 -9.60
CA GLN A 150 -13.98 6.38 -8.85
C GLN A 150 -13.24 5.13 -8.39
N ALA A 151 -11.93 5.12 -8.57
CA ALA A 151 -11.05 4.11 -8.03
C ALA A 151 -10.11 4.76 -7.01
N THR A 152 -10.09 4.23 -5.79
CA THR A 152 -9.29 4.74 -4.67
C THR A 152 -8.34 3.66 -4.19
N LEU A 153 -7.03 3.96 -4.18
CA LEU A 153 -6.00 3.14 -3.55
C LEU A 153 -5.54 3.80 -2.27
N SER A 154 -5.44 3.02 -1.19
CA SER A 154 -4.74 3.44 0.04
C SER A 154 -3.74 2.39 0.47
N ASN A 155 -2.64 2.82 1.10
CA ASN A 155 -1.64 1.91 1.65
C ASN A 155 -1.01 2.45 2.93
N ASN A 156 -0.48 1.53 3.75
CA ASN A 156 0.41 1.81 4.87
C ASN A 156 1.45 0.72 5.03
N LEU A 157 2.59 1.08 5.60
CA LEU A 157 3.70 0.16 5.85
C LEU A 157 4.22 0.37 7.27
N GLY A 158 4.41 -0.72 8.01
CA GLY A 158 5.05 -0.68 9.32
C GLY A 158 5.85 -1.94 9.61
N GLY A 159 6.82 -1.84 10.48
CA GLY A 159 7.66 -2.98 10.83
C GLY A 159 8.48 -2.76 12.10
N GLY A 160 9.07 -3.84 12.55
CA GLY A 160 9.96 -3.85 13.70
C GLY A 160 11.03 -4.94 13.59
N GLU A 161 12.14 -4.71 14.27
CA GLU A 161 13.29 -5.60 14.31
C GLU A 161 13.85 -5.66 15.72
N LEU A 162 14.23 -6.86 16.12
CA LEU A 162 15.06 -7.08 17.33
C LEU A 162 16.34 -7.80 16.88
N ASN A 163 17.49 -7.17 17.07
CA ASN A 163 18.78 -7.70 16.65
C ASN A 163 19.73 -7.81 17.85
N VAL A 164 20.52 -8.86 17.86
CA VAL A 164 21.77 -8.93 18.61
C VAL A 164 22.88 -8.46 17.65
N THR A 165 23.76 -7.59 18.14
CA THR A 165 24.89 -7.07 17.37
C THR A 165 26.19 -7.56 17.96
N LEU A 166 27.10 -8.02 17.10
CA LEU A 166 28.46 -8.42 17.47
C LEU A 166 29.46 -7.51 16.79
N THR A 167 30.09 -6.63 17.57
CA THR A 167 31.13 -5.71 17.08
C THR A 167 32.46 -6.44 16.90
N MET A 168 32.99 -6.41 15.69
CA MET A 168 34.32 -6.93 15.38
C MET A 168 35.40 -5.98 15.88
N PRO A 169 36.62 -6.46 16.14
CA PRO A 169 37.73 -5.58 16.50
C PRO A 169 37.87 -4.43 15.50
N PRO A 170 37.95 -3.18 15.96
CA PRO A 170 38.05 -2.03 15.09
C PRO A 170 39.36 -2.04 14.30
N GLN A 171 39.32 -1.54 13.07
CA GLN A 171 40.50 -1.34 12.23
C GLN A 171 40.55 0.14 11.83
N ASP A 172 41.44 0.89 12.44
CA ASP A 172 41.58 2.33 12.26
C ASP A 172 40.25 3.06 12.54
N ALA A 173 39.74 3.79 11.55
CA ALA A 173 38.47 4.53 11.60
C ALA A 173 37.23 3.65 11.28
N TRP A 174 37.43 2.37 10.96
CA TRP A 174 36.37 1.45 10.55
C TRP A 174 35.96 0.51 11.67
N ARG A 175 34.65 0.31 11.79
CA ARG A 175 34.05 -0.70 12.64
C ARG A 175 33.06 -1.53 11.84
N VAL A 176 33.07 -2.83 12.08
CA VAL A 176 32.09 -3.77 11.49
C VAL A 176 31.28 -4.40 12.61
N ASP A 177 29.97 -4.32 12.51
CA ASP A 177 29.03 -5.02 13.39
C ASP A 177 28.31 -6.10 12.56
N LEU A 178 28.30 -7.34 13.05
CA LEU A 178 27.42 -8.39 12.55
C LEU A 178 26.08 -8.30 13.28
N LEU A 179 24.99 -8.55 12.58
CA LEU A 179 23.63 -8.51 13.12
C LEU A 179 22.96 -9.87 12.94
N GLY A 180 22.25 -10.31 13.96
CA GLY A 180 21.39 -11.48 13.90
C GLY A 180 20.15 -11.23 14.72
N GLY A 181 18.96 -11.55 14.18
CA GLY A 181 17.73 -11.22 14.90
C GLY A 181 16.47 -11.67 14.23
N PHE A 182 15.39 -10.98 14.57
CA PHE A 182 14.05 -11.26 14.10
C PHE A 182 13.41 -9.97 13.53
N ARG A 183 12.69 -10.13 12.41
CA ARG A 183 11.98 -9.04 11.72
C ARG A 183 10.50 -9.33 11.58
N VAL A 184 9.71 -8.32 11.83
CA VAL A 184 8.29 -8.27 11.45
C VAL A 184 8.07 -7.10 10.47
N LEU A 185 7.24 -7.33 9.44
CA LEU A 185 6.85 -6.30 8.49
C LEU A 185 5.35 -6.45 8.19
N GLN A 186 4.63 -5.35 8.04
CA GLN A 186 3.24 -5.38 7.61
C GLN A 186 3.00 -4.31 6.55
N LEU A 187 2.54 -4.75 5.38
CA LEU A 187 1.98 -3.91 4.32
C LEU A 187 0.47 -4.12 4.28
N ARG A 188 -0.30 -3.04 4.29
CA ARG A 188 -1.73 -3.06 4.01
C ARG A 188 -2.02 -2.16 2.83
N GLU A 189 -2.86 -2.64 1.94
CA GLU A 189 -3.36 -1.90 0.80
C GLU A 189 -4.84 -2.18 0.63
N SER A 190 -5.60 -1.16 0.25
CA SER A 190 -7.01 -1.26 -0.07
C SER A 190 -7.25 -0.59 -1.42
N TYR A 191 -7.94 -1.27 -2.31
CA TYR A 191 -8.38 -0.75 -3.60
C TYR A 191 -9.90 -0.83 -3.69
N THR A 192 -10.55 0.33 -3.70
CA THR A 192 -12.00 0.45 -3.72
C THR A 192 -12.44 1.12 -5.02
N ILE A 193 -13.41 0.50 -5.68
CA ILE A 193 -14.04 1.01 -6.90
C ILE A 193 -15.49 1.32 -6.55
N THR A 194 -15.90 2.56 -6.78
CA THR A 194 -17.30 2.99 -6.62
C THR A 194 -17.84 3.47 -7.96
N THR A 195 -19.07 3.08 -8.28
CA THR A 195 -19.78 3.59 -9.45
C THR A 195 -21.10 4.21 -9.03
N SER A 196 -21.59 5.15 -9.82
CA SER A 196 -22.90 5.74 -9.65
C SER A 196 -23.52 5.96 -11.01
N SER A 197 -24.74 5.45 -11.22
CA SER A 197 -25.44 5.45 -12.50
C SER A 197 -26.89 5.93 -12.32
N PRO A 198 -27.11 7.20 -11.94
CA PRO A 198 -28.46 7.76 -11.86
C PRO A 198 -29.10 7.87 -13.23
N TYR A 199 -30.40 7.61 -13.29
CA TYR A 199 -31.17 7.80 -14.53
C TYR A 199 -31.18 9.25 -15.01
N ASN A 200 -31.25 9.43 -16.31
CA ASN A 200 -31.47 10.73 -16.91
C ASN A 200 -32.92 11.20 -16.65
N PRO A 201 -33.20 12.52 -16.64
CA PRO A 201 -34.59 13.01 -16.52
C PRO A 201 -35.52 12.33 -17.55
N PRO A 202 -36.77 12.01 -17.21
CA PRO A 202 -37.55 12.62 -16.11
C PRO A 202 -37.49 11.91 -14.76
N ASN A 203 -36.78 10.81 -14.58
CA ASN A 203 -36.70 10.04 -13.34
C ASN A 203 -35.33 10.25 -12.64
N PRO A 204 -34.99 11.48 -12.17
CA PRO A 204 -33.68 11.77 -11.64
C PRO A 204 -33.44 11.21 -10.23
N ALA A 205 -34.42 10.57 -9.62
CA ALA A 205 -34.38 10.11 -8.24
C ALA A 205 -33.77 8.69 -8.11
N ASP A 206 -33.77 7.92 -9.20
CA ASP A 206 -33.29 6.54 -9.12
C ASP A 206 -31.78 6.50 -9.18
N ILE A 207 -31.17 6.01 -8.11
CA ILE A 207 -29.72 5.88 -7.93
C ILE A 207 -29.37 4.40 -7.98
N TRP A 208 -28.32 4.10 -8.73
CA TRP A 208 -27.71 2.79 -8.81
C TRP A 208 -26.23 2.94 -8.50
N MET A 209 -25.84 2.56 -7.29
CA MET A 209 -24.46 2.74 -6.80
C MET A 209 -23.86 1.41 -6.42
N THR A 210 -22.67 1.08 -6.96
CA THR A 210 -21.93 -0.09 -6.54
C THR A 210 -20.63 0.28 -5.83
N THR A 211 -20.24 -0.56 -4.91
CA THR A 211 -18.92 -0.52 -4.28
C THR A 211 -18.30 -1.90 -4.36
N ASP A 212 -17.09 -1.99 -4.90
CA ASP A 212 -16.24 -3.16 -4.94
C ASP A 212 -14.95 -2.86 -4.17
N SER A 213 -14.64 -3.61 -3.14
CA SER A 213 -13.48 -3.42 -2.27
C SER A 213 -12.60 -4.66 -2.26
N PHE A 214 -11.32 -4.45 -2.51
CA PHE A 214 -10.27 -5.46 -2.47
C PHE A 214 -9.21 -4.99 -1.48
N ASP A 215 -9.08 -5.69 -0.35
CA ASP A 215 -8.13 -5.38 0.70
C ASP A 215 -7.04 -6.46 0.75
N ALA A 216 -5.78 -6.06 0.75
CA ALA A 216 -4.66 -6.96 0.88
C ALA A 216 -3.82 -6.61 2.12
N ARG A 217 -3.57 -7.60 2.96
CA ARG A 217 -2.72 -7.47 4.14
C ARG A 217 -1.65 -8.54 4.13
N ASN A 218 -0.42 -8.08 4.06
CA ASN A 218 0.77 -8.91 4.04
C ASN A 218 1.53 -8.72 5.35
N ARG A 219 1.79 -9.81 6.08
CA ARG A 219 2.57 -9.83 7.32
C ARG A 219 3.75 -10.78 7.17
N PHE A 220 4.94 -10.24 7.25
CA PHE A 220 6.17 -11.02 7.27
C PHE A 220 6.66 -11.25 8.70
N TYR A 221 7.11 -12.46 8.95
CA TYR A 221 7.78 -12.89 10.17
C TYR A 221 9.00 -13.72 9.78
N GLY A 222 10.21 -13.29 10.17
CA GLY A 222 11.40 -13.99 9.74
C GLY A 222 12.65 -13.75 10.60
N LEU A 223 13.59 -14.67 10.48
CA LEU A 223 14.95 -14.49 10.99
C LEU A 223 15.72 -13.55 10.08
N GLN A 224 16.57 -12.72 10.68
CA GLN A 224 17.34 -11.71 9.99
C GLN A 224 18.84 -11.87 10.28
N PHE A 225 19.65 -11.68 9.25
CA PHE A 225 21.10 -11.59 9.32
C PHE A 225 21.56 -10.33 8.59
N GLY A 226 22.67 -9.75 9.04
CA GLY A 226 23.19 -8.58 8.37
C GLY A 226 24.58 -8.19 8.85
N ALA A 227 25.11 -7.17 8.20
CA ALA A 227 26.35 -6.52 8.60
C ALA A 227 26.21 -5.00 8.45
N ARG A 228 26.84 -4.29 9.35
CA ARG A 228 26.98 -2.83 9.34
C ARG A 228 28.47 -2.50 9.28
N ALA A 229 28.91 -1.77 8.26
CA ALA A 229 30.21 -1.12 8.22
C ALA A 229 30.01 0.35 8.62
N ALA A 230 30.78 0.82 9.59
CA ALA A 230 30.70 2.18 10.10
C ALA A 230 32.07 2.85 10.03
N TYR A 231 32.11 4.09 9.59
CA TYR A 231 33.28 4.96 9.54
C TYR A 231 33.12 6.10 10.52
N ASP A 232 34.12 6.30 11.36
CA ASP A 232 34.12 7.28 12.43
C ASP A 232 35.44 8.03 12.47
N GLN A 233 35.48 9.24 11.90
CA GLN A 233 36.67 10.08 11.91
C GLN A 233 36.28 11.57 12.06
N GLY A 234 36.71 12.15 13.15
CA GLY A 234 36.40 13.55 13.48
C GLY A 234 34.90 13.80 13.71
N PRO A 235 34.37 14.90 13.19
CA PRO A 235 32.94 15.21 13.37
C PRO A 235 32.03 14.42 12.42
N TRP A 236 32.55 13.83 11.34
CA TRP A 236 31.78 13.10 10.37
C TRP A 236 31.70 11.61 10.69
N VAL A 237 30.51 11.07 10.58
CA VAL A 237 30.24 9.63 10.76
C VAL A 237 29.46 9.11 9.56
N GLY A 238 29.76 7.89 9.16
CA GLY A 238 29.07 7.24 8.05
C GLY A 238 28.81 5.78 8.34
N SER A 239 27.73 5.20 7.79
CA SER A 239 27.54 3.75 7.83
C SER A 239 26.79 3.23 6.61
N ALA A 240 27.12 1.98 6.24
CA ALA A 240 26.39 1.18 5.28
C ALA A 240 25.93 -0.10 5.97
N ILE A 241 24.66 -0.46 5.77
CA ILE A 241 24.04 -1.63 6.39
C ILE A 241 23.42 -2.48 5.29
N GLY A 242 23.73 -3.79 5.30
CA GLY A 242 23.06 -4.79 4.50
C GLY A 242 22.38 -5.80 5.41
N LYS A 243 21.11 -6.12 5.19
CA LYS A 243 20.32 -7.09 5.93
C LYS A 243 19.59 -8.03 4.98
N LEU A 244 19.40 -9.27 5.40
CA LEU A 244 18.60 -10.27 4.71
C LEU A 244 17.72 -10.97 5.74
N ALA A 245 16.41 -10.84 5.60
CA ALA A 245 15.46 -11.60 6.40
C ALA A 245 14.81 -12.70 5.55
N LEU A 246 14.73 -13.90 6.14
CA LEU A 246 14.13 -15.10 5.55
C LEU A 246 13.00 -15.57 6.48
N GLY A 247 11.82 -15.83 5.93
CA GLY A 247 10.70 -16.19 6.78
C GLY A 247 9.42 -16.47 6.03
N THR A 248 8.31 -16.23 6.70
CA THR A 248 6.95 -16.48 6.20
C THR A 248 6.23 -15.15 5.96
N MET A 249 5.68 -15.00 4.77
CA MET A 249 4.69 -13.98 4.45
C MET A 249 3.30 -14.58 4.64
N GLN A 250 2.54 -14.06 5.59
CA GLN A 250 1.12 -14.33 5.75
C GLN A 250 0.34 -13.32 4.91
N GLU A 251 -0.25 -13.80 3.84
CA GLU A 251 -1.06 -13.02 2.92
C GLU A 251 -2.54 -13.20 3.29
N ARG A 252 -3.27 -12.11 3.41
CA ARG A 252 -4.73 -12.10 3.55
C ARG A 252 -5.32 -11.14 2.54
N VAL A 253 -6.30 -11.63 1.79
CA VAL A 253 -7.10 -10.85 0.85
C VAL A 253 -8.55 -10.90 1.33
N SER A 254 -9.18 -9.73 1.44
CA SER A 254 -10.60 -9.58 1.77
C SER A 254 -11.29 -8.91 0.59
N VAL A 255 -12.36 -9.52 0.11
CA VAL A 255 -13.15 -9.02 -1.03
C VAL A 255 -14.57 -8.80 -0.58
N ASN A 256 -15.10 -7.58 -0.81
CA ASN A 256 -16.47 -7.22 -0.48
C ASN A 256 -17.07 -6.36 -1.59
N GLY A 257 -18.31 -6.65 -1.94
CA GLY A 257 -19.07 -5.87 -2.90
C GLY A 257 -20.53 -5.70 -2.48
N PHE A 258 -21.11 -4.57 -2.83
CA PHE A 258 -22.53 -4.33 -2.65
C PHE A 258 -23.07 -3.33 -3.68
N LEU A 259 -24.37 -3.46 -3.94
CA LEU A 259 -25.18 -2.50 -4.65
C LEU A 259 -26.05 -1.76 -3.64
N GLU A 260 -26.08 -0.43 -3.72
CA GLU A 260 -27.10 0.41 -3.09
C GLU A 260 -27.96 1.02 -4.19
N THR A 261 -29.27 0.81 -4.08
CA THR A 261 -30.25 1.35 -5.05
C THR A 261 -31.45 1.93 -4.33
N ASN A 262 -32.00 3.01 -4.87
CA ASN A 262 -33.28 3.56 -4.49
C ASN A 262 -34.25 3.60 -5.70
N ASP A 263 -34.09 2.66 -6.62
CA ASP A 263 -35.02 2.49 -7.72
C ASP A 263 -36.41 2.19 -7.17
N TYR A 264 -37.20 3.26 -7.08
CA TYR A 264 -38.51 3.24 -6.39
C TYR A 264 -39.54 2.38 -7.14
N ASN A 265 -39.42 2.25 -8.45
CA ASN A 265 -40.36 1.50 -9.26
C ASN A 265 -40.14 -0.02 -9.10
N ASP A 266 -38.92 -0.47 -9.02
CA ASP A 266 -38.58 -1.90 -8.97
C ASP A 266 -38.28 -2.40 -7.57
N TYR A 267 -37.64 -1.59 -6.71
CA TYR A 267 -37.14 -2.04 -5.39
C TYR A 267 -37.67 -1.22 -4.21
N GLY A 268 -38.39 -0.09 -4.45
CA GLY A 268 -38.90 0.79 -3.40
C GLY A 268 -37.83 1.69 -2.77
N PRO A 269 -37.91 2.01 -1.45
CA PRO A 269 -36.93 2.86 -0.79
C PRO A 269 -35.55 2.20 -0.79
N THR A 270 -34.50 3.00 -0.56
CA THR A 270 -33.10 2.57 -0.58
C THR A 270 -32.88 1.19 0.00
N GLN A 271 -32.33 0.29 -0.79
CA GLN A 271 -31.97 -1.08 -0.42
C GLN A 271 -30.49 -1.35 -0.73
N VAL A 272 -29.93 -2.31 0.01
CA VAL A 272 -28.55 -2.76 -0.18
C VAL A 272 -28.57 -4.25 -0.46
N PHE A 273 -27.95 -4.62 -1.59
CA PHE A 273 -27.81 -6.01 -2.01
C PHE A 273 -26.32 -6.41 -2.01
N SER A 274 -26.03 -7.67 -1.68
CA SER A 274 -24.68 -8.21 -1.77
C SER A 274 -24.24 -8.37 -3.22
N GLY A 275 -22.96 -8.08 -3.49
CA GLY A 275 -22.33 -8.09 -4.81
C GLY A 275 -22.38 -6.73 -5.50
N GLY A 276 -21.20 -6.22 -5.85
CA GLY A 276 -20.99 -5.12 -6.76
C GLY A 276 -20.86 -5.63 -8.20
N TYR A 277 -19.93 -5.04 -8.97
CA TYR A 277 -19.66 -5.49 -10.33
C TYR A 277 -18.48 -6.45 -10.43
N LEU A 278 -17.47 -6.33 -9.56
CA LEU A 278 -16.26 -7.13 -9.58
C LEU A 278 -16.09 -8.00 -8.33
N ALA A 279 -16.62 -7.52 -7.21
CA ALA A 279 -16.70 -8.26 -5.95
C ALA A 279 -18.10 -8.86 -5.80
N LEU A 280 -18.24 -10.11 -6.19
CA LEU A 280 -19.49 -10.86 -6.25
C LEU A 280 -19.54 -11.95 -5.15
N PRO A 281 -20.69 -12.54 -4.83
CA PRO A 281 -20.77 -13.58 -3.81
C PRO A 281 -19.76 -14.72 -4.00
N SER A 282 -19.40 -15.06 -5.24
CA SER A 282 -18.48 -16.17 -5.55
C SER A 282 -17.00 -15.91 -5.20
N ASN A 283 -16.55 -14.64 -5.08
CA ASN A 283 -15.19 -14.28 -4.68
C ASN A 283 -15.13 -13.47 -3.39
N SER A 284 -16.27 -13.10 -2.80
CA SER A 284 -16.35 -12.36 -1.55
C SER A 284 -15.88 -13.15 -0.35
N GLY A 285 -15.43 -12.45 0.69
CA GLY A 285 -14.99 -12.99 1.95
C GLY A 285 -13.49 -12.83 2.20
N ASP A 286 -13.02 -13.52 3.23
CA ASP A 286 -11.64 -13.48 3.70
C ASP A 286 -10.87 -14.73 3.24
N HIS A 287 -9.81 -14.51 2.52
CA HIS A 287 -8.91 -15.55 2.02
C HIS A 287 -7.51 -15.35 2.59
N SER A 288 -6.84 -16.41 3.00
CA SER A 288 -5.49 -16.31 3.55
C SER A 288 -4.62 -17.49 3.17
N ARG A 289 -3.32 -17.23 3.04
CA ARG A 289 -2.29 -18.27 2.86
C ARG A 289 -0.96 -17.82 3.41
N ASN A 290 -0.04 -18.76 3.59
CA ASN A 290 1.32 -18.50 3.99
C ASN A 290 2.28 -18.90 2.87
N ARG A 291 3.31 -18.07 2.62
CA ARG A 291 4.38 -18.34 1.65
C ARG A 291 5.73 -18.03 2.26
N PHE A 292 6.75 -18.77 1.85
CA PHE A 292 8.12 -18.38 2.14
C PHE A 292 8.43 -17.06 1.44
N ALA A 293 9.08 -16.14 2.15
CA ALA A 293 9.45 -14.83 1.60
C ALA A 293 10.85 -14.41 2.03
N VAL A 294 11.43 -13.54 1.20
CA VAL A 294 12.74 -12.96 1.39
C VAL A 294 12.59 -11.45 1.45
N VAL A 295 13.21 -10.83 2.48
CA VAL A 295 13.17 -9.39 2.68
C VAL A 295 14.60 -8.85 2.85
N PRO A 296 15.32 -8.56 1.74
CA PRO A 296 16.57 -7.83 1.78
C PRO A 296 16.36 -6.33 2.05
N GLU A 297 17.32 -5.72 2.71
CA GLU A 297 17.38 -4.28 2.96
C GLU A 297 18.83 -3.80 2.86
N VAL A 298 19.02 -2.64 2.24
CA VAL A 298 20.27 -1.89 2.31
C VAL A 298 19.99 -0.48 2.81
N ALA A 299 20.87 0.06 3.63
CA ALA A 299 20.77 1.44 4.11
C ALA A 299 22.13 2.10 4.20
N PHE A 300 22.14 3.42 3.96
CA PHE A 300 23.31 4.29 4.02
C PHE A 300 22.97 5.49 4.90
N ASN A 301 23.89 5.83 5.80
CA ASN A 301 23.76 6.97 6.68
C ASN A 301 25.00 7.85 6.61
N VAL A 302 24.82 9.16 6.61
CA VAL A 302 25.88 10.16 6.77
C VAL A 302 25.45 11.14 7.83
N GLY A 303 26.25 11.31 8.87
CA GLY A 303 25.93 12.14 10.02
C GLY A 303 27.06 13.08 10.38
N TYR A 304 26.67 14.09 11.16
CA TYR A 304 27.58 15.05 11.76
C TYR A 304 27.39 15.06 13.27
N ARG A 305 28.49 14.86 14.00
CA ARG A 305 28.53 14.83 15.45
C ARG A 305 28.50 16.26 15.98
N LEU A 306 27.45 16.60 16.71
CA LEU A 306 27.30 17.93 17.34
C LEU A 306 28.16 18.02 18.60
N ASP A 307 28.17 16.94 19.36
CA ASP A 307 29.00 16.75 20.57
C ASP A 307 29.33 15.28 20.80
N ALA A 308 29.84 14.90 21.98
CA ALA A 308 30.19 13.53 22.33
C ALA A 308 28.95 12.57 22.38
N GLN A 309 27.76 13.10 22.54
CA GLN A 309 26.53 12.34 22.74
C GLN A 309 25.53 12.48 21.58
N ALA A 310 25.49 13.64 20.92
CA ALA A 310 24.48 14.01 19.94
C ALA A 310 25.03 13.96 18.50
N THR A 311 24.26 13.36 17.60
CA THR A 311 24.58 13.28 16.16
C THR A 311 23.30 13.55 15.35
N VAL A 312 23.39 14.41 14.33
CA VAL A 312 22.36 14.54 13.29
C VAL A 312 22.81 13.80 12.04
N TYR A 313 21.88 13.23 11.30
CA TYR A 313 22.23 12.46 10.09
C TYR A 313 21.13 12.46 9.05
N VAL A 314 21.52 12.16 7.82
CA VAL A 314 20.63 11.84 6.71
C VAL A 314 20.84 10.38 6.37
N ALA A 315 19.75 9.67 6.09
CA ALA A 315 19.79 8.26 5.73
C ALA A 315 18.97 7.98 4.48
N TYR A 316 19.43 7.03 3.70
CA TYR A 316 18.69 6.42 2.60
C TYR A 316 18.55 4.93 2.86
N SER A 317 17.39 4.36 2.61
CA SER A 317 17.22 2.90 2.64
C SER A 317 16.40 2.40 1.46
N PHE A 318 16.70 1.17 1.06
CA PHE A 318 15.94 0.39 0.09
C PHE A 318 15.58 -0.95 0.72
N LEU A 319 14.28 -1.26 0.77
CA LEU A 319 13.72 -2.50 1.26
C LEU A 319 12.94 -3.18 0.13
N TYR A 320 13.14 -4.48 -0.02
CA TYR A 320 12.38 -5.32 -0.94
C TYR A 320 11.66 -6.43 -0.15
N ALA A 321 10.49 -6.85 -0.61
CA ALA A 321 9.76 -7.99 -0.08
C ALA A 321 9.19 -8.83 -1.23
N SER A 322 9.50 -10.12 -1.23
CA SER A 322 8.94 -11.08 -2.18
C SER A 322 7.60 -11.62 -1.68
N ASN A 323 6.81 -12.18 -2.61
CA ASN A 323 5.54 -12.84 -2.32
C ASN A 323 4.57 -11.95 -1.53
N VAL A 324 4.15 -10.86 -2.16
CA VAL A 324 3.20 -9.89 -1.63
C VAL A 324 1.92 -9.93 -2.45
N ALA A 325 0.78 -10.13 -1.82
CA ALA A 325 -0.53 -9.98 -2.46
C ALA A 325 -0.85 -8.48 -2.58
N ARG A 326 -1.21 -8.02 -3.79
CA ARG A 326 -1.61 -6.63 -4.06
C ARG A 326 -3.08 -6.61 -4.47
N PRO A 327 -3.90 -5.64 -3.99
CA PRO A 327 -5.35 -5.68 -4.16
C PRO A 327 -5.81 -5.65 -5.62
N GLY A 328 -5.22 -4.80 -6.46
CA GLY A 328 -5.61 -4.69 -7.86
C GLY A 328 -5.32 -5.94 -8.70
N GLU A 329 -4.35 -6.77 -8.29
CA GLU A 329 -4.05 -8.05 -8.94
C GLU A 329 -5.05 -9.16 -8.57
N GLN A 330 -5.93 -8.91 -7.60
CA GLN A 330 -6.96 -9.87 -7.21
C GLN A 330 -8.25 -9.72 -8.00
N ILE A 331 -8.37 -8.66 -8.80
CA ILE A 331 -9.55 -8.42 -9.63
C ILE A 331 -9.56 -9.41 -10.79
N ASN A 332 -10.68 -10.13 -10.91
CA ASN A 332 -10.93 -11.09 -11.98
C ASN A 332 -12.16 -10.62 -12.78
N ARG A 333 -11.98 -10.42 -14.09
CA ARG A 333 -13.03 -9.95 -15.03
C ARG A 333 -13.90 -11.06 -15.58
N ASN A 334 -13.58 -12.33 -15.30
CA ASN A 334 -14.46 -13.45 -15.67
C ASN A 334 -15.64 -13.46 -14.70
N ILE A 335 -16.78 -12.99 -15.14
CA ILE A 335 -17.95 -12.73 -14.30
C ILE A 335 -19.10 -13.64 -14.73
N ASN A 336 -19.78 -14.23 -13.76
CA ASN A 336 -21.12 -14.78 -13.96
C ASN A 336 -22.13 -13.77 -13.40
N PRO A 337 -22.82 -13.01 -14.26
CA PRO A 337 -23.70 -11.94 -13.80
C PRO A 337 -24.95 -12.42 -13.10
N THR A 338 -25.35 -13.68 -13.23
CA THR A 338 -26.60 -14.23 -12.68
C THR A 338 -26.70 -14.19 -11.16
N GLN A 339 -25.56 -14.06 -10.47
CA GLN A 339 -25.47 -14.12 -9.00
C GLN A 339 -25.65 -12.79 -8.28
N ALA A 340 -25.84 -11.68 -8.99
CA ALA A 340 -25.90 -10.36 -8.37
C ALA A 340 -27.00 -9.47 -8.97
N VAL A 341 -27.73 -8.79 -8.11
CA VAL A 341 -28.75 -7.80 -8.48
C VAL A 341 -28.12 -6.63 -9.24
N ALA A 342 -26.85 -6.31 -8.98
CA ALA A 342 -26.10 -5.26 -9.68
C ALA A 342 -26.09 -5.42 -11.21
N TYR A 343 -26.25 -6.64 -11.71
CA TYR A 343 -26.34 -6.94 -13.13
C TYR A 343 -27.77 -6.92 -13.70
N GLY A 344 -28.76 -6.51 -12.89
CA GLY A 344 -30.15 -6.41 -13.31
C GLY A 344 -30.99 -7.66 -13.07
N ASN A 345 -30.52 -8.58 -12.23
CA ASN A 345 -31.30 -9.74 -11.85
C ASN A 345 -32.26 -9.40 -10.71
N ASP A 346 -33.47 -9.99 -10.74
CA ASP A 346 -34.42 -9.84 -9.66
C ASP A 346 -33.92 -10.48 -8.36
N PRO A 347 -34.15 -9.85 -7.19
CA PRO A 347 -33.79 -10.43 -5.91
C PRO A 347 -34.74 -11.57 -5.48
N PRO A 348 -34.21 -12.65 -4.86
CA PRO A 348 -32.79 -12.89 -4.67
C PRO A 348 -32.10 -13.43 -5.94
N ALA A 349 -31.05 -12.72 -6.40
CA ALA A 349 -30.26 -13.19 -7.55
C ALA A 349 -29.63 -14.56 -7.22
N THR A 350 -29.71 -15.50 -8.18
CA THR A 350 -29.27 -16.88 -7.97
C THR A 350 -28.22 -17.25 -9.00
N LEU A 351 -27.08 -17.79 -8.51
CA LEU A 351 -26.01 -18.27 -9.38
C LEU A 351 -26.48 -19.43 -10.25
N ILE A 352 -26.42 -19.26 -11.57
CA ILE A 352 -26.68 -20.29 -12.57
C ILE A 352 -25.38 -20.56 -13.34
N GLY A 353 -24.82 -21.75 -13.24
CA GLY A 353 -23.59 -22.14 -13.93
C GLY A 353 -22.34 -21.95 -13.09
N ALA A 354 -21.24 -21.55 -13.72
CA ALA A 354 -19.93 -21.45 -13.08
C ALA A 354 -19.87 -20.34 -12.00
N ALA A 355 -19.30 -20.65 -10.82
CA ALA A 355 -19.05 -19.67 -9.78
C ALA A 355 -17.84 -18.79 -10.15
N GLN A 356 -18.10 -17.69 -10.82
CA GLN A 356 -17.12 -16.70 -11.26
C GLN A 356 -17.62 -15.29 -10.92
N PRO A 357 -16.72 -14.37 -10.52
CA PRO A 357 -15.25 -14.50 -10.44
C PRO A 357 -14.83 -15.43 -9.28
N ASN A 358 -13.67 -16.06 -9.45
CA ASN A 358 -12.98 -16.70 -8.34
C ASN A 358 -11.76 -15.85 -7.93
N LEU A 359 -11.30 -16.00 -6.70
CA LEU A 359 -10.08 -15.38 -6.25
C LEU A 359 -8.87 -16.23 -6.69
N ASN A 360 -8.06 -15.72 -7.62
CA ASN A 360 -6.85 -16.40 -8.09
C ASN A 360 -5.68 -16.33 -7.10
N PHE A 361 -5.75 -15.44 -6.11
CA PHE A 361 -4.73 -15.17 -5.11
C PHE A 361 -3.35 -14.90 -5.74
N ASN A 362 -3.28 -13.90 -6.60
CA ASN A 362 -2.06 -13.49 -7.29
C ASN A 362 -1.08 -12.82 -6.33
N THR A 363 0.22 -13.03 -6.57
CA THR A 363 1.31 -12.39 -5.81
C THR A 363 2.35 -11.80 -6.72
N THR A 364 2.96 -10.74 -6.25
CA THR A 364 4.06 -10.03 -6.86
C THR A 364 5.12 -9.71 -5.81
N ASP A 365 5.98 -8.74 -6.09
CA ASP A 365 6.94 -8.18 -5.17
C ASP A 365 6.54 -6.74 -4.77
N PHE A 366 7.13 -6.28 -3.69
CA PHE A 366 7.01 -4.93 -3.19
C PHE A 366 8.39 -4.37 -2.88
N TRP A 367 8.60 -3.07 -3.11
CA TRP A 367 9.76 -2.36 -2.61
C TRP A 367 9.37 -1.00 -2.03
N ALA A 368 10.18 -0.55 -1.08
CA ALA A 368 10.11 0.78 -0.50
C ALA A 368 11.51 1.40 -0.48
N GLN A 369 11.61 2.66 -0.91
CA GLN A 369 12.79 3.51 -0.73
C GLN A 369 12.45 4.57 0.29
N THR A 370 13.40 4.93 1.15
CA THR A 370 13.20 6.02 2.10
C THR A 370 14.37 6.99 2.09
N LEU A 371 14.06 8.26 2.21
CA LEU A 371 15.02 9.30 2.57
C LEU A 371 14.60 9.85 3.92
N SER A 372 15.52 9.88 4.88
CA SER A 372 15.22 10.33 6.24
C SER A 372 16.23 11.31 6.79
N VAL A 373 15.75 12.13 7.72
CA VAL A 373 16.58 12.98 8.57
C VAL A 373 16.37 12.50 10.00
N GLY A 374 17.48 12.27 10.71
CA GLY A 374 17.45 11.72 12.05
C GLY A 374 18.37 12.45 13.03
N PHE A 375 18.09 12.16 14.27
CA PHE A 375 18.88 12.64 15.42
C PHE A 375 19.25 11.44 16.29
N ALA A 376 20.51 11.37 16.75
CA ALA A 376 21.09 10.32 17.57
C ALA A 376 21.57 10.87 18.91
N TYR A 377 21.17 10.23 20.04
CA TYR A 377 21.64 10.58 21.37
C TYR A 377 22.12 9.33 22.15
N ARG A 378 23.19 9.51 22.94
CA ARG A 378 23.82 8.47 23.78
C ARG A 378 23.89 8.92 25.22
N PHE A 379 23.54 8.03 26.15
CA PHE A 379 23.53 8.31 27.59
C PHE A 379 23.89 7.07 28.43
#